data_6e780f03c6b5bea7c8a8b653bc73bf04
#
_entry.id   6e780f03c6b5bea7c8a8b653bc73bf04
#
_cell.length_a   1.000
_cell.length_b   1.000
_cell.length_c   1.000
_cell.angle_alpha   90.00
_cell.angle_beta   90.00
_cell.angle_gamma   90.00
#
_symmetry.space_group_name_H-M   'P 1'
#
loop_
_entity.id
_entity.type
_entity.pdbx_description
1 polymer ?
#
loop_
_entity_poly.entity_id
_entity_poly.type
_entity_poly.pdbx_seq_one_letter_code
_entity_poly.pdbx_strand_id
1 'polypeptide(L)'
;MNNSREILSMNLKYYRQKYNLSQEKFAEKVGSNLVYINELENCKRKPTIEMLDKIAEGMNKNIDRKLKMTASELLKYDSSHRTNFTRIDEKKK
;
A
#
# COMPACT_ATOMS: atom_id res chain seq x y z
N MET A 1 7.76 0.64 18.03
CA MET A 1 6.99 1.72 17.39
C MET A 1 7.21 1.68 15.88
N ASN A 2 6.12 1.85 15.12
CA ASN A 2 6.22 1.79 13.66
C ASN A 2 6.65 3.13 13.08
N ASN A 3 7.62 3.10 12.17
CA ASN A 3 7.99 4.32 11.45
C ASN A 3 7.15 4.44 10.16
N SER A 4 7.33 5.56 9.46
CA SER A 4 6.51 5.85 8.27
C SER A 4 6.64 4.79 7.18
N ARG A 5 7.84 4.26 6.99
CA ARG A 5 8.02 3.22 5.97
C ARG A 5 7.27 1.95 6.30
N GLU A 6 7.29 1.57 7.58
CA GLU A 6 6.59 0.37 8.02
C GLU A 6 5.08 0.55 7.94
N ILE A 7 4.59 1.73 8.34
CA ILE A 7 3.17 2.03 8.26
C ILE A 7 2.69 1.99 6.82
N LEU A 8 3.44 2.64 5.93
CA LEU A 8 3.09 2.65 4.51
C LEU A 8 3.09 1.24 3.94
N SER A 9 4.11 0.46 4.27
CA SER A 9 4.21 -0.93 3.81
C SER A 9 2.96 -1.72 4.22
N MET A 10 2.58 -1.62 5.49
CA MET A 10 1.41 -2.32 6.00
C MET A 10 0.14 -1.89 5.26
N ASN A 11 -0.03 -0.59 5.08
CA ASN A 11 -1.23 -0.07 4.45
C ASN A 11 -1.32 -0.48 2.98
N LEU A 12 -0.21 -0.40 2.25
CA LEU A 12 -0.22 -0.79 0.85
C LEU A 12 -0.55 -2.27 0.69
N LYS A 13 0.07 -3.12 1.50
CA LYS A 13 -0.24 -4.55 1.44
C LYS A 13 -1.68 -4.83 1.78
N TYR A 14 -2.18 -4.15 2.82
CA TYR A 14 -3.56 -4.34 3.23
C TYR A 14 -4.54 -4.01 2.11
N TYR A 15 -4.40 -2.84 1.50
CA TYR A 15 -5.33 -2.44 0.45
C TYR A 15 -5.17 -3.27 -0.80
N ARG A 16 -3.93 -3.59 -1.15
CA ARG A 16 -3.68 -4.45 -2.30
C ARG A 16 -4.39 -5.80 -2.14
N GLN A 17 -4.25 -6.40 -0.98
CA GLN A 17 -4.84 -7.71 -0.72
C GLN A 17 -6.36 -7.63 -0.54
N LYS A 18 -6.83 -6.54 0.04
CA LYS A 18 -8.27 -6.33 0.19
C LYS A 18 -8.97 -6.34 -1.16
N TYR A 19 -8.34 -5.79 -2.18
CA TYR A 19 -8.90 -5.75 -3.52
C TYR A 19 -8.37 -6.87 -4.40
N ASN A 20 -7.68 -7.83 -3.79
CA ASN A 20 -7.22 -9.03 -4.47
C ASN A 20 -6.30 -8.74 -5.65
N LEU A 21 -5.37 -7.81 -5.45
CA LEU A 21 -4.45 -7.37 -6.49
C LEU A 21 -3.04 -7.87 -6.24
N SER A 22 -2.36 -8.31 -7.32
CA SER A 22 -0.94 -8.58 -7.23
C SER A 22 -0.18 -7.25 -7.13
N GLN A 23 1.10 -7.31 -6.78
CA GLN A 23 1.93 -6.11 -6.77
C GLN A 23 1.97 -5.45 -8.14
N GLU A 24 2.07 -6.28 -9.18
CA GLU A 24 2.13 -5.78 -10.55
C GLU A 24 0.83 -5.07 -10.94
N LYS A 25 -0.30 -5.69 -10.63
CA LYS A 25 -1.60 -5.09 -10.93
C LYS A 25 -1.82 -3.80 -10.15
N PHE A 26 -1.44 -3.81 -8.88
CA PHE A 26 -1.56 -2.61 -8.08
C PHE A 26 -0.71 -1.49 -8.65
N ALA A 27 0.54 -1.81 -9.00
CA ALA A 27 1.43 -0.81 -9.58
C ALA A 27 0.83 -0.21 -10.85
N GLU A 28 0.28 -1.06 -11.70
CA GLU A 28 -0.34 -0.62 -12.94
C GLU A 28 -1.49 0.35 -12.67
N LYS A 29 -2.33 0.02 -11.71
CA LYS A 29 -3.51 0.83 -11.41
C LYS A 29 -3.16 2.20 -10.81
N VAL A 30 -2.06 2.28 -10.10
CA VAL A 30 -1.66 3.56 -9.50
C VAL A 30 -0.61 4.30 -10.33
N GLY A 31 -0.31 3.79 -11.54
CA GLY A 31 0.62 4.49 -12.43
C GLY A 31 2.07 4.39 -12.00
N SER A 32 2.44 3.30 -11.36
CA SER A 32 3.80 3.06 -10.91
C SER A 32 4.35 1.81 -11.58
N ASN A 33 5.31 1.15 -10.96
CA ASN A 33 5.87 -0.08 -11.50
C ASN A 33 6.12 -1.08 -10.37
N LEU A 34 6.30 -2.33 -10.77
CA LEU A 34 6.45 -3.43 -9.83
C LEU A 34 7.62 -3.24 -8.87
N VAL A 35 8.76 -2.78 -9.39
CA VAL A 35 9.95 -2.62 -8.56
C VAL A 35 9.69 -1.61 -7.45
N TYR A 36 9.10 -0.48 -7.79
CA TYR A 36 8.83 0.57 -6.81
C TYR A 36 7.84 0.09 -5.74
N ILE A 37 6.75 -0.54 -6.16
CA ILE A 37 5.75 -1.03 -5.20
C ILE A 37 6.36 -2.12 -4.31
N ASN A 38 7.16 -3.02 -4.89
CA ASN A 38 7.84 -4.05 -4.11
C ASN A 38 8.75 -3.43 -3.05
N GLU A 39 9.50 -2.41 -3.43
CA GLU A 39 10.40 -1.75 -2.49
C GLU A 39 9.64 -1.02 -1.38
N LEU A 40 8.52 -0.40 -1.71
CA LEU A 40 7.70 0.24 -0.68
C LEU A 40 7.14 -0.78 0.30
N GLU A 41 6.69 -1.93 -0.21
CA GLU A 41 6.13 -2.97 0.64
C GLU A 41 7.19 -3.66 1.49
N ASN A 42 8.44 -3.58 1.09
CA ASN A 42 9.56 -4.16 1.85
C ASN A 42 10.33 -3.13 2.67
N CYS A 43 9.78 -1.93 2.80
CA CYS A 43 10.38 -0.85 3.59
C CYS A 43 11.75 -0.43 3.09
N LYS A 44 12.03 -0.65 1.80
CA LYS A 44 13.35 -0.35 1.22
C LYS A 44 13.40 0.97 0.49
N ARG A 45 12.27 1.67 0.43
CA ARG A 45 12.20 2.93 -0.30
C ARG A 45 11.57 3.99 0.57
N LYS A 46 12.15 5.17 0.58
CA LYS A 46 11.59 6.31 1.30
C LYS A 46 10.62 7.02 0.35
N PRO A 47 9.34 7.03 0.67
CA PRO A 47 8.37 7.65 -0.24
C PRO A 47 8.46 9.16 -0.21
N THR A 48 8.13 9.79 -1.33
CA THR A 48 7.97 11.24 -1.38
C THR A 48 6.48 11.54 -1.28
N ILE A 49 6.18 12.77 -0.88
CA ILE A 49 4.78 13.19 -0.78
C ILE A 49 4.10 13.14 -2.15
N GLU A 50 4.82 13.56 -3.19
CA GLU A 50 4.28 13.51 -4.55
C GLU A 50 3.91 12.09 -4.96
N MET A 51 4.74 11.14 -4.59
CA MET A 51 4.48 9.73 -4.92
C MET A 51 3.28 9.20 -4.15
N LEU A 52 3.16 9.57 -2.88
CA LEU A 52 2.02 9.16 -2.07
C LEU A 52 0.72 9.73 -2.64
N ASP A 53 0.76 10.99 -3.07
CA ASP A 53 -0.42 11.61 -3.69
C ASP A 53 -0.80 10.87 -4.96
N LYS A 54 0.18 10.50 -5.77
CA LYS A 54 -0.07 9.78 -7.01
C LYS A 54 -0.68 8.42 -6.76
N ILE A 55 -0.15 7.70 -5.77
CA ILE A 55 -0.67 6.39 -5.42
C ILE A 55 -2.12 6.52 -4.93
N ALA A 56 -2.37 7.48 -4.04
CA ALA A 56 -3.71 7.68 -3.51
C ALA A 56 -4.69 8.02 -4.63
N GLU A 57 -4.30 8.90 -5.54
CA GLU A 57 -5.12 9.25 -6.69
C GLU A 57 -5.45 8.04 -7.54
N GLY A 58 -4.42 7.23 -7.82
CA GLY A 58 -4.62 6.04 -8.64
C GLY A 58 -5.54 5.05 -7.97
N MET A 59 -5.43 4.91 -6.66
CA MET A 59 -6.33 4.02 -5.93
C MET A 59 -7.78 4.49 -6.05
N ASN A 60 -8.01 5.79 -5.91
CA ASN A 60 -9.36 6.33 -5.99
C ASN A 60 -9.95 6.22 -7.39
N LYS A 61 -9.12 6.42 -8.40
CA LYS A 61 -9.59 6.41 -9.79
C LYS A 61 -9.77 5.00 -10.34
N ASN A 62 -8.84 4.11 -10.02
CA ASN A 62 -8.71 2.85 -10.74
C ASN A 62 -8.99 1.61 -9.89
N ILE A 63 -9.12 1.76 -8.58
CA ILE A 63 -9.42 0.63 -7.71
C ILE A 63 -10.80 0.79 -7.10
N ASP A 64 -11.04 1.89 -6.39
CA ASP A 64 -12.33 2.08 -5.73
C ASP A 64 -12.57 3.58 -5.51
N ARG A 65 -13.52 4.14 -6.25
CA ARG A 65 -13.83 5.57 -6.15
C ARG A 65 -14.34 5.98 -4.77
N LYS A 66 -14.92 5.05 -4.05
CA LYS A 66 -15.47 5.32 -2.73
C LYS A 66 -14.41 5.34 -1.64
N LEU A 67 -13.21 4.93 -1.98
CA LEU A 67 -12.13 4.80 -1.01
C LEU A 67 -11.69 6.14 -0.45
N LYS A 68 -11.64 7.16 -1.30
CA LYS A 68 -11.23 8.52 -0.91
C LYS A 68 -9.89 8.54 -0.20
N MET A 69 -8.94 7.80 -0.76
CA MET A 69 -7.60 7.69 -0.19
C MET A 69 -6.85 9.01 -0.33
N THR A 70 -6.00 9.30 0.64
CA THR A 70 -5.10 10.45 0.60
C THR A 70 -3.73 10.00 1.05
N ALA A 71 -2.71 10.84 0.79
CA ALA A 71 -1.36 10.57 1.26
C ALA A 71 -1.35 10.41 2.78
N SER A 72 -2.13 11.24 3.47
CA SER A 72 -2.23 11.19 4.92
C SER A 72 -2.78 9.85 5.40
N GLU A 73 -3.82 9.34 4.74
CA GLU A 73 -4.42 8.06 5.10
C GLU A 73 -3.44 6.91 4.88
N LEU A 74 -2.62 7.00 3.83
CA LEU A 74 -1.62 5.96 3.56
C LEU A 74 -0.58 5.88 4.66
N LEU A 75 -0.38 6.96 5.40
CA LEU A 75 0.59 7.01 6.49
C LEU A 75 -0.04 6.86 7.86
N LYS A 76 -1.33 6.55 7.93
CA LYS A 76 -2.03 6.42 9.19
C LYS A 76 -1.91 4.99 9.70
N TYR A 77 -1.45 4.84 10.93
CA TYR A 77 -1.32 3.52 11.53
C TYR A 77 -2.69 2.91 11.82
N ASP A 78 -2.83 1.64 11.47
CA ASP A 78 -4.06 0.88 11.72
C ASP A 78 -3.66 -0.54 12.09
N SER A 79 -3.90 -0.92 13.33
CA SER A 79 -3.48 -2.24 13.81
C SER A 79 -4.20 -3.39 13.09
N SER A 80 -5.39 -3.15 12.57
CA SER A 80 -6.10 -4.19 11.84
C SER A 80 -5.39 -4.53 10.54
N HIS A 81 -4.72 -3.57 9.94
CA HIS A 81 -3.92 -3.82 8.73
C HIS A 81 -2.75 -4.74 9.04
N ARG A 82 -2.12 -4.52 10.17
CA ARG A 82 -1.00 -5.35 10.60
C ARG A 82 -1.42 -6.79 10.81
N THR A 83 -2.56 -6.99 11.44
CA THR A 83 -3.07 -8.32 11.72
C THR A 83 -3.33 -9.10 10.42
N ASN A 84 -3.97 -8.46 9.47
CA ASN A 84 -4.24 -9.09 8.18
C ASN A 84 -2.96 -9.48 7.48
N PHE A 85 -2.00 -8.58 7.46
CA PHE A 85 -0.73 -8.82 6.80
C PHE A 85 0.02 -9.99 7.45
N THR A 86 0.10 -10.01 8.76
CA THR A 86 0.80 -11.07 9.48
C THR A 86 0.20 -12.44 9.18
N ARG A 87 -1.13 -12.52 9.18
CA ARG A 87 -1.81 -13.78 8.93
C ARG A 87 -1.54 -14.31 7.53
N ILE A 88 -1.50 -13.43 6.54
CA ILE A 88 -1.24 -13.85 5.18
C ILE A 88 0.18 -14.37 5.04
N ASP A 89 1.13 -13.73 5.68
CA ASP A 89 2.51 -14.17 5.64
C ASP A 89 2.67 -15.56 6.24
N GLU A 90 1.95 -15.83 7.32
CA GLU A 90 2.00 -17.15 7.95
C GLU A 90 1.51 -18.23 7.01
N LYS A 91 0.54 -17.95 6.20
CA LYS A 91 0.01 -18.93 5.27
C LYS A 91 1.01 -19.35 4.21
N LYS A 92 1.94 -18.49 3.90
CA LYS A 92 2.94 -18.76 2.86
C LYS A 92 3.99 -19.75 3.33
N LYS A 93 4.08 -19.96 4.59
CA LYS A 93 5.03 -20.90 5.14
C LYS A 93 4.46 -22.30 5.14
#